data_55bd5df7c22fdd57ec2a4a576c0557e6
#
_entry.id   55bd5df7c22fdd57ec2a4a576c0557e6
#
_cell.length_a   1.000
_cell.length_b   1.000
_cell.length_c   1.000
_cell.angle_alpha   90.00
_cell.angle_beta   90.00
_cell.angle_gamma   90.00
#
_symmetry.space_group_name_H-M   'P 1'
#
loop_
_entity.id
_entity.type
_entity.pdbx_description
1 polymer ?
#
loop_
_entity_poly.entity_id
_entity_poly.type
_entity_poly.pdbx_seq_one_letter_code
_entity_poly.pdbx_strand_id
1 'polypeptide(L)'
;MAVKRQVELIYPTNLVKEPLIYQMSKKFDVIFNIRRAKVTPKIGEIVLELEAADDKTLDQAVQFLTRKGVTVGSISHTTLES
;
A
#
# COMPACT_ATOMS: atom_id res chain seq x y z
N MET A 1 15.20 12.13 5.88
CA MET A 1 14.08 12.68 5.10
C MET A 1 13.12 11.59 4.72
N ALA A 2 11.87 11.91 4.72
CA ALA A 2 10.85 10.93 4.37
C ALA A 2 10.71 10.79 2.85
N VAL A 3 10.42 9.59 2.41
CA VAL A 3 10.17 9.28 1.01
C VAL A 3 8.71 8.89 0.87
N LYS A 4 8.06 9.36 -0.16
CA LYS A 4 6.65 9.05 -0.42
C LYS A 4 6.51 8.29 -1.73
N ARG A 5 5.53 7.39 -1.75
CA ARG A 5 5.24 6.59 -2.94
C ARG A 5 3.74 6.31 -2.98
N GLN A 6 3.16 6.42 -4.16
CA GLN A 6 1.76 6.08 -4.34
C GLN A 6 1.65 4.73 -5.00
N VAL A 7 0.82 3.86 -4.45
CA VAL A 7 0.61 2.53 -4.98
C VAL A 7 -0.88 2.25 -5.09
N GLU A 8 -1.23 1.40 -6.04
CA GLU A 8 -2.59 0.91 -6.19
C GLU A 8 -2.61 -0.55 -5.78
N LEU A 9 -3.47 -0.89 -4.85
CA LEU A 9 -3.58 -2.25 -4.34
C LEU A 9 -4.88 -2.86 -4.82
N ILE A 10 -4.79 -4.09 -5.28
CA ILE A 10 -5.95 -4.86 -5.68
C ILE A 10 -6.02 -6.08 -4.80
N TYR A 11 -7.10 -6.16 -4.02
CA TYR A 11 -7.32 -7.24 -3.06
C TYR A 11 -8.28 -8.26 -3.62
N PRO A 12 -7.93 -9.54 -3.57
CA PRO A 12 -8.95 -10.58 -3.78
C PRO A 12 -9.94 -10.58 -2.63
N THR A 13 -11.14 -11.05 -2.89
CA THR A 13 -12.23 -11.01 -1.93
C THR A 13 -11.88 -11.61 -0.58
N ASN A 14 -11.13 -12.71 -0.60
CA ASN A 14 -10.80 -13.42 0.63
C ASN A 14 -9.84 -12.66 1.52
N LEU A 15 -9.15 -11.64 1.00
CA LEU A 15 -8.20 -10.87 1.79
C LEU A 15 -8.76 -9.54 2.29
N VAL A 16 -9.94 -9.15 1.83
CA VAL A 16 -10.51 -7.85 2.20
C VAL A 16 -10.70 -7.74 3.72
N LYS A 17 -10.96 -8.85 4.38
CA LYS A 17 -11.21 -8.85 5.81
C LYS A 17 -9.95 -8.77 6.67
N GLU A 18 -8.77 -9.00 6.08
CA GLU A 18 -7.54 -8.94 6.85
C GLU A 18 -7.00 -7.52 6.86
N PRO A 19 -6.57 -7.01 8.01
CA PRO A 19 -6.05 -5.65 8.09
C PRO A 19 -4.60 -5.59 7.63
N LEU A 20 -4.36 -5.98 6.37
CA LEU A 20 -3.00 -6.10 5.85
C LEU A 20 -2.26 -4.77 5.79
N ILE A 21 -2.98 -3.70 5.43
CA ILE A 21 -2.36 -2.37 5.36
C ILE A 21 -1.88 -1.95 6.74
N TYR A 22 -2.71 -2.17 7.76
CA TYR A 22 -2.34 -1.86 9.13
C TYR A 22 -1.14 -2.70 9.57
N GLN A 23 -1.16 -4.00 9.27
CA GLN A 23 -0.06 -4.89 9.63
C GLN A 23 1.24 -4.45 8.97
N MET A 24 1.17 -4.09 7.70
CA MET A 24 2.34 -3.59 6.97
C MET A 24 2.86 -2.31 7.61
N SER A 25 1.98 -1.38 7.92
CA SER A 25 2.35 -0.11 8.51
C SER A 25 3.09 -0.31 9.84
N LYS A 26 2.58 -1.19 10.68
CA LYS A 26 3.18 -1.45 11.99
C LYS A 26 4.51 -2.18 11.85
N LYS A 27 4.58 -3.16 10.95
CA LYS A 27 5.78 -3.99 10.83
C LYS A 27 6.97 -3.21 10.29
N PHE A 28 6.73 -2.32 9.34
CA PHE A 28 7.81 -1.62 8.65
C PHE A 28 7.90 -0.14 9.01
N ASP A 29 7.09 0.32 9.95
CA ASP A 29 7.06 1.72 10.36
C ASP A 29 6.80 2.64 9.16
N VAL A 30 5.76 2.31 8.42
CA VAL A 30 5.34 3.06 7.24
C VAL A 30 4.04 3.78 7.56
N ILE A 31 3.98 5.05 7.24
CA ILE A 31 2.77 5.83 7.37
C ILE A 31 1.99 5.68 6.07
N PHE A 32 0.69 5.43 6.18
CA PHE A 32 -0.13 5.32 4.99
C PHE A 32 -1.28 6.30 5.02
N ASN A 33 -1.68 6.74 3.84
CA ASN A 33 -2.83 7.61 3.67
C ASN A 33 -3.66 7.07 2.53
N ILE A 34 -4.92 6.76 2.80
CA ILE A 34 -5.81 6.22 1.76
C ILE A 34 -6.30 7.37 0.92
N ARG A 35 -5.92 7.35 -0.37
CA ARG A 35 -6.32 8.39 -1.31
C ARG A 35 -7.66 8.07 -1.95
N ARG A 36 -7.93 6.79 -2.16
CA ARG A 36 -9.18 6.35 -2.77
C ARG A 36 -9.37 4.88 -2.46
N ALA A 37 -10.60 4.47 -2.28
CA ALA A 37 -10.93 3.08 -2.06
C ALA A 37 -12.23 2.74 -2.77
N LYS A 38 -12.25 1.60 -3.44
CA LYS A 38 -13.43 1.09 -4.10
C LYS A 38 -13.53 -0.39 -3.78
N VAL A 39 -14.59 -0.78 -3.10
CA VAL A 39 -14.78 -2.17 -2.71
C VAL A 39 -16.04 -2.69 -3.35
N THR A 40 -15.93 -3.79 -4.07
CA THR A 40 -17.07 -4.48 -4.68
C THR A 40 -17.13 -5.88 -4.09
N PRO A 41 -18.22 -6.62 -4.32
CA PRO A 41 -18.30 -8.00 -3.83
C PRO A 41 -17.19 -8.90 -4.36
N LYS A 42 -16.55 -8.53 -5.45
CA LYS A 42 -15.53 -9.37 -6.07
C LYS A 42 -14.11 -8.90 -5.80
N ILE A 43 -13.91 -7.62 -5.55
CA ILE A 43 -12.55 -7.09 -5.48
C ILE A 43 -12.54 -5.78 -4.70
N GLY A 44 -11.42 -5.52 -4.05
CA GLY A 44 -11.17 -4.23 -3.42
C GLY A 44 -10.01 -3.55 -4.10
N GLU A 45 -10.20 -2.29 -4.48
CA GLU A 45 -9.15 -1.46 -5.08
C GLU A 45 -8.89 -0.29 -4.15
N ILE A 46 -7.63 -0.12 -3.78
CA ILE A 46 -7.25 0.93 -2.84
C ILE A 46 -6.03 1.64 -3.36
N VAL A 47 -6.10 2.96 -3.43
CA VAL A 47 -4.93 3.77 -3.78
C VAL A 47 -4.39 4.36 -2.49
N LEU A 48 -3.13 4.06 -2.20
CA LEU A 48 -2.46 4.50 -0.99
C LEU A 48 -1.29 5.40 -1.32
N GLU A 49 -1.05 6.36 -0.45
CA GLU A 49 0.22 7.05 -0.40
C GLU A 49 0.97 6.51 0.81
N LEU A 50 2.18 6.03 0.57
CA LEU A 50 3.03 5.47 1.61
C LEU A 50 4.19 6.41 1.88
N GLU A 51 4.55 6.53 3.14
CA GLU A 51 5.68 7.36 3.55
C GLU A 51 6.56 6.60 4.52
N ALA A 52 7.86 6.60 4.27
CA ALA A 52 8.83 5.93 5.13
C ALA A 52 10.14 6.69 5.10
N ALA A 53 11.10 6.23 5.90
CA ALA A 53 12.40 6.88 6.00
C ALA A 53 13.21 6.76 4.70
N ASP A 54 13.05 5.65 3.98
CA ASP A 54 13.81 5.42 2.75
C ASP A 54 13.05 4.51 1.80
N ASP A 55 13.54 4.42 0.57
CA ASP A 55 12.92 3.60 -0.47
C ASP A 55 12.99 2.12 -0.16
N LYS A 56 14.05 1.68 0.48
CA LYS A 56 14.20 0.28 0.83
C LYS A 56 13.08 -0.20 1.73
N THR A 57 12.69 0.63 2.70
CA THR A 57 11.60 0.32 3.59
C THR A 57 10.29 0.22 2.82
N LEU A 58 10.07 1.13 1.86
CA LEU A 58 8.87 1.07 1.03
C LEU A 58 8.85 -0.19 0.18
N ASP A 59 10.00 -0.59 -0.37
CA ASP A 59 10.09 -1.82 -1.15
C ASP A 59 9.73 -3.03 -0.30
N GLN A 60 10.21 -3.07 0.93
CA GLN A 60 9.90 -4.18 1.83
C GLN A 60 8.42 -4.22 2.18
N ALA A 61 7.81 -3.07 2.38
CA ALA A 61 6.38 -2.99 2.68
C ALA A 61 5.56 -3.50 1.51
N VAL A 62 5.91 -3.10 0.29
CA VAL A 62 5.22 -3.55 -0.91
C VAL A 62 5.37 -5.06 -1.07
N GLN A 63 6.58 -5.59 -0.83
CA GLN A 63 6.81 -7.03 -0.92
C GLN A 63 5.97 -7.79 0.10
N PHE A 64 5.83 -7.25 1.30
CA PHE A 64 4.99 -7.87 2.32
C PHE A 64 3.55 -8.05 1.80
N LEU A 65 3.00 -6.98 1.21
CA LEU A 65 1.64 -7.03 0.68
C LEU A 65 1.53 -8.05 -0.46
N THR A 66 2.52 -8.05 -1.34
CA THR A 66 2.54 -8.99 -2.46
C THR A 66 2.58 -10.43 -1.99
N ARG A 67 3.39 -10.71 -0.97
CA ARG A 67 3.48 -12.06 -0.42
C ARG A 67 2.19 -12.51 0.24
N LYS A 68 1.40 -11.58 0.74
CA LYS A 68 0.11 -11.89 1.34
C LYS A 68 -0.98 -12.10 0.31
N GLY A 69 -0.68 -11.88 -0.97
CA GLY A 69 -1.65 -12.12 -2.04
C GLY A 69 -2.29 -10.87 -2.60
N VAL A 70 -1.84 -9.69 -2.19
CA VAL A 70 -2.34 -8.43 -2.73
C VAL A 70 -1.58 -8.12 -4.01
N THR A 71 -2.31 -7.76 -5.07
CA THR A 71 -1.68 -7.31 -6.30
C THR A 71 -1.38 -5.83 -6.19
N VAL A 72 -0.12 -5.47 -6.41
CA VAL A 72 0.28 -4.06 -6.41
C VAL A 72 0.33 -3.60 -7.85
N GLY A 73 -0.51 -2.62 -8.17
CA GLY A 73 -0.62 -2.09 -9.52
C GLY A 73 0.40 -1.00 -9.79
N SER A 74 -0.08 0.13 -10.29
CA SER A 74 0.81 1.23 -10.63
C SER A 74 1.53 1.75 -9.40
N ILE A 75 2.80 2.01 -9.58
CA ILE A 75 3.60 2.69 -8.58
C ILE A 75 4.07 3.99 -9.19
N SER A 76 3.77 5.10 -8.55
CA SER A 76 4.27 6.38 -9.01
C SER A 76 5.06 7.03 -7.89
N HIS A 77 6.12 7.69 -8.27
CA HIS A 77 6.92 8.47 -7.33
C HIS A 77 6.39 9.89 -7.34
N THR A 78 5.68 10.23 -6.30
CA THR A 78 5.22 11.58 -6.17
C THR A 78 6.21 12.31 -5.34
N THR A 79 7.02 13.00 -5.97
CA THR A 79 7.88 13.84 -5.23
C THR A 79 7.26 15.19 -5.14
N LEU A 80 6.57 15.46 -5.40
CA LEU A 80 6.23 16.71 -5.43
C LEU A 80 5.17 17.09 -4.89
N GLU A 81 4.97 17.11 -4.92
CA GLU A 81 4.16 17.53 -4.76
C GLU A 81 3.48 17.65 -4.32
N SER A 82 3.47 17.67 -4.20
CA SER A 82 2.72 18.00 -3.87
C SER A 82 2.19 17.98 -3.62
#